data_79cf36821fee46e17589785e21ce83fb
#
_entry.id   79cf36821fee46e17589785e21ce83fb
#
_cell.length_a   1.000
_cell.length_b   1.000
_cell.length_c   1.000
_cell.angle_alpha   90.00
_cell.angle_beta   90.00
_cell.angle_gamma   90.00
#
_symmetry.space_group_name_H-M   'P 1'
#
loop_
_entity.id
_entity.type
_entity.pdbx_description
1 polymer ?
#
loop_
_entity_poly.entity_id
_entity_poly.type
_entity_poly.pdbx_seq_one_letter_code
_entity_poly.pdbx_strand_id
1 'polypeptide(L)'
;MMNLTDIKDLFRNREAYIGKEVTVGGWVRSNRDSKNFGFLVINDGTFFEALQVVYGDQLENFAELCKINVGAALVIRGTIVETPQAKQPFEMQALEVIVEGPSSADYPLQKKRHSFEYLRTISHLRPRTNTFQAVFRVRSLIAYAIHNFFMERGFVYVHTPIITGSDCEGAGEMFQVTTMDLNNLPKTEDGKVDFSQDFFNKPTNLTVSGQLNVETYAFAFKNVYTFGPTFRAENSNTTRHAAEFWMIEPEMAFADLKDDMILAESMLKYVIRYVLENAPEEMNFFNQFVDKGLIERLNHVVNSDFGHVTYTEAIEILEKNNDKFDYKVFWGCDLQTEHERYLTEQEFKRPVFVTDYPKEIKAFYMKLNEDGKTVAAMDCLVPGIGEIIGGSQREDKLELLEQRMDELGLNKEDYDFYLDLRRYGSVRHAGFGLGFERCVMYLTGMSNIRDVLPFPRTVNNCEL
;
A
#
# COMPACT_ATOMS: atom_id res chain seq x y z
N MET A 1 -26.38 13.10 -21.83
CA MET A 1 -25.05 13.18 -21.20
C MET A 1 -24.17 13.96 -22.15
N MET A 2 -23.47 15.02 -21.68
CA MET A 2 -22.40 15.63 -22.49
C MET A 2 -21.36 14.56 -22.79
N ASN A 3 -20.97 14.44 -24.04
CA ASN A 3 -19.93 13.50 -24.45
C ASN A 3 -18.57 14.19 -24.19
N LEU A 4 -18.02 14.02 -22.99
CA LEU A 4 -16.72 14.57 -22.61
C LEU A 4 -15.60 13.66 -23.11
N THR A 5 -14.57 14.27 -23.69
CA THR A 5 -13.34 13.59 -24.08
C THR A 5 -12.35 13.62 -22.93
N ASP A 6 -11.80 12.48 -22.53
CA ASP A 6 -10.79 12.39 -21.49
C ASP A 6 -9.47 13.02 -21.94
N ILE A 7 -8.82 13.76 -21.05
CA ILE A 7 -7.48 14.33 -21.32
C ILE A 7 -6.47 13.22 -21.63
N LYS A 8 -6.61 12.06 -20.98
CA LYS A 8 -5.81 10.87 -21.30
C LYS A 8 -5.88 10.49 -22.77
N ASP A 9 -7.07 10.50 -23.37
CA ASP A 9 -7.26 10.15 -24.77
C ASP A 9 -6.61 11.17 -25.70
N LEU A 10 -6.68 12.45 -25.35
CA LEU A 10 -6.02 13.50 -26.13
C LEU A 10 -4.49 13.31 -26.17
N PHE A 11 -3.88 12.90 -25.06
CA PHE A 11 -2.43 12.63 -25.00
C PHE A 11 -2.04 11.32 -25.70
N ARG A 12 -2.80 10.25 -25.51
CA ARG A 12 -2.47 8.92 -26.02
C ARG A 12 -2.79 8.76 -27.52
N ASN A 13 -3.82 9.45 -28.00
CA ASN A 13 -4.35 9.34 -29.37
C ASN A 13 -4.33 10.70 -30.10
N ARG A 14 -3.37 11.59 -29.80
CA ARG A 14 -3.35 12.99 -30.21
C ARG A 14 -3.59 13.18 -31.73
N GLU A 15 -2.99 12.34 -32.57
CA GLU A 15 -3.13 12.44 -34.04
C GLU A 15 -4.58 12.33 -34.48
N ALA A 16 -5.40 11.60 -33.74
CA ALA A 16 -6.83 11.46 -34.03
C ALA A 16 -7.64 12.72 -33.71
N TYR A 17 -7.08 13.63 -32.89
CA TYR A 17 -7.78 14.80 -32.35
C TYR A 17 -7.26 16.14 -32.93
N ILE A 18 -6.06 16.20 -33.48
CA ILE A 18 -5.52 17.42 -34.09
C ILE A 18 -6.48 17.96 -35.16
N GLY A 19 -6.83 19.24 -35.05
CA GLY A 19 -7.78 19.94 -35.93
C GLY A 19 -9.25 19.65 -35.66
N LYS A 20 -9.58 18.82 -34.67
CA LYS A 20 -10.96 18.50 -34.30
C LYS A 20 -11.46 19.29 -33.13
N GLU A 21 -12.76 19.57 -33.11
CA GLU A 21 -13.45 20.06 -31.92
C GLU A 21 -13.73 18.92 -30.95
N VAL A 22 -13.44 19.15 -29.66
CA VAL A 22 -13.75 18.24 -28.56
C VAL A 22 -14.29 19.04 -27.38
N THR A 23 -14.97 18.35 -26.48
CA THR A 23 -15.45 18.92 -25.23
C THR A 23 -14.74 18.20 -24.08
N VAL A 24 -14.09 18.95 -23.18
CA VAL A 24 -13.41 18.40 -21.98
C VAL A 24 -14.00 19.05 -20.73
N GLY A 25 -14.09 18.27 -19.65
CA GLY A 25 -14.42 18.79 -18.30
C GLY A 25 -13.21 18.65 -17.40
N GLY A 26 -12.97 19.63 -16.51
CA GLY A 26 -11.83 19.50 -15.60
C GLY A 26 -11.72 20.67 -14.64
N TRP A 27 -10.72 20.58 -13.76
CA TRP A 27 -10.43 21.57 -12.73
C TRP A 27 -9.22 22.43 -13.09
N VAL A 28 -9.35 23.74 -12.85
CA VAL A 28 -8.31 24.73 -13.10
C VAL A 28 -7.12 24.51 -12.16
N ARG A 29 -5.94 24.31 -12.76
CA ARG A 29 -4.64 24.21 -12.08
C ARG A 29 -3.89 25.54 -12.06
N SER A 30 -4.04 26.31 -13.10
CA SER A 30 -3.54 27.68 -13.18
C SER A 30 -4.32 28.47 -14.24
N ASN A 31 -4.42 29.77 -14.00
CA ASN A 31 -4.93 30.76 -14.94
C ASN A 31 -3.89 31.87 -15.11
N ARG A 32 -3.65 32.29 -16.33
CA ARG A 32 -2.79 33.45 -16.67
C ARG A 32 -3.49 34.23 -17.76
N ASP A 33 -3.91 35.41 -17.45
CA ASP A 33 -4.57 36.34 -18.34
C ASP A 33 -3.59 37.35 -18.98
N SER A 34 -3.98 37.83 -20.13
CA SER A 34 -3.38 38.95 -20.88
C SER A 34 -4.50 39.85 -21.40
N LYS A 35 -4.15 40.93 -22.10
CA LYS A 35 -5.16 41.91 -22.55
C LYS A 35 -6.28 41.32 -23.39
N ASN A 36 -5.94 40.43 -24.32
CA ASN A 36 -6.86 39.92 -25.35
C ASN A 36 -6.98 38.39 -25.33
N PHE A 37 -6.21 37.70 -24.52
CA PHE A 37 -6.26 36.24 -24.40
C PHE A 37 -5.71 35.79 -23.05
N GLY A 38 -5.95 34.52 -22.70
CA GLY A 38 -5.38 33.90 -21.51
C GLY A 38 -5.10 32.41 -21.70
N PHE A 39 -4.42 31.84 -20.71
CA PHE A 39 -4.08 30.44 -20.65
C PHE A 39 -4.65 29.82 -19.39
N LEU A 40 -5.49 28.83 -19.56
CA LEU A 40 -5.92 27.92 -18.51
C LEU A 40 -5.11 26.63 -18.59
N VAL A 41 -4.73 26.07 -17.45
CA VAL A 41 -4.25 24.71 -17.34
C VAL A 41 -5.28 23.92 -16.56
N ILE A 42 -5.86 22.91 -17.18
CA ILE A 42 -6.90 22.07 -16.58
C ILE A 42 -6.47 20.61 -16.47
N ASN A 43 -6.98 19.94 -15.49
CA ASN A 43 -6.79 18.51 -15.29
C ASN A 43 -8.13 17.88 -14.92
N ASP A 44 -8.47 16.78 -15.62
CA ASP A 44 -9.73 16.04 -15.43
C ASP A 44 -9.58 14.81 -14.51
N GLY A 45 -8.35 14.55 -14.04
CA GLY A 45 -8.06 13.39 -13.24
C GLY A 45 -7.81 12.10 -14.02
N THR A 46 -8.01 12.05 -15.34
CA THR A 46 -7.80 10.83 -16.13
C THR A 46 -6.33 10.60 -16.49
N PHE A 47 -5.52 11.66 -16.49
CA PHE A 47 -4.11 11.61 -16.85
C PHE A 47 -3.25 12.46 -15.91
N PHE A 48 -1.95 12.14 -15.82
CA PHE A 48 -1.02 12.90 -14.99
C PHE A 48 -0.75 14.30 -15.56
N GLU A 49 -0.53 14.39 -16.87
CA GLU A 49 -0.34 15.67 -17.54
C GLU A 49 -1.65 16.46 -17.64
N ALA A 50 -1.55 17.77 -17.57
CA ALA A 50 -2.68 18.67 -17.65
C ALA A 50 -2.78 19.29 -19.04
N LEU A 51 -3.98 19.63 -19.50
CA LEU A 51 -4.25 20.25 -20.79
C LEU A 51 -4.10 21.78 -20.69
N GLN A 52 -3.32 22.37 -21.58
CA GLN A 52 -3.30 23.82 -21.77
C GLN A 52 -4.45 24.24 -22.70
N VAL A 53 -5.20 25.24 -22.27
CA VAL A 53 -6.31 25.83 -23.02
C VAL A 53 -6.03 27.31 -23.23
N VAL A 54 -6.12 27.76 -24.49
CA VAL A 54 -6.05 29.18 -24.83
C VAL A 54 -7.47 29.70 -25.00
N TYR A 55 -7.80 30.81 -24.33
CA TYR A 55 -9.07 31.50 -24.46
C TYR A 55 -8.85 32.94 -24.82
N GLY A 56 -9.70 33.52 -25.65
CA GLY A 56 -9.56 34.87 -26.18
C GLY A 56 -10.76 35.75 -25.89
N ASP A 57 -10.61 37.07 -26.19
CA ASP A 57 -11.59 38.12 -25.96
C ASP A 57 -12.85 37.99 -26.84
N GLN A 58 -12.85 37.05 -27.81
CA GLN A 58 -14.04 36.72 -28.56
C GLN A 58 -15.09 35.94 -27.75
N LEU A 59 -14.74 35.41 -26.57
CA LEU A 59 -15.68 34.71 -25.70
C LEU A 59 -16.50 35.73 -24.89
N GLU A 60 -17.84 35.56 -24.88
CA GLU A 60 -18.75 36.45 -24.16
C GLU A 60 -18.40 36.62 -22.67
N ASN A 61 -17.90 35.55 -22.05
CA ASN A 61 -17.53 35.53 -20.62
C ASN A 61 -16.01 35.73 -20.38
N PHE A 62 -15.26 36.30 -21.34
CA PHE A 62 -13.82 36.53 -21.22
C PHE A 62 -13.42 37.23 -19.92
N ALA A 63 -14.14 38.30 -19.55
CA ALA A 63 -13.88 39.07 -18.34
C ALA A 63 -14.07 38.27 -17.03
N GLU A 64 -14.97 37.27 -17.04
CA GLU A 64 -15.15 36.30 -15.96
C GLU A 64 -13.98 35.32 -15.93
N LEU A 65 -13.61 34.79 -17.10
CA LEU A 65 -12.53 33.81 -17.23
C LEU A 65 -11.19 34.37 -16.75
N CYS A 66 -10.90 35.64 -17.00
CA CYS A 66 -9.69 36.30 -16.48
C CYS A 66 -9.59 36.27 -14.93
N LYS A 67 -10.72 36.13 -14.22
CA LYS A 67 -10.80 36.10 -12.77
C LYS A 67 -11.01 34.73 -12.15
N ILE A 68 -11.04 33.70 -12.98
CA ILE A 68 -11.24 32.31 -12.50
C ILE A 68 -10.12 31.88 -11.58
N ASN A 69 -10.49 31.42 -10.39
CA ASN A 69 -9.56 30.90 -9.41
C ASN A 69 -9.16 29.44 -9.69
N VAL A 70 -8.00 29.06 -9.18
CA VAL A 70 -7.55 27.68 -9.11
C VAL A 70 -8.58 26.83 -8.36
N GLY A 71 -8.84 25.63 -8.85
CA GLY A 71 -9.82 24.70 -8.28
C GLY A 71 -11.23 24.84 -8.86
N ALA A 72 -11.53 25.88 -9.68
CA ALA A 72 -12.80 25.98 -10.37
C ALA A 72 -12.99 24.80 -11.35
N ALA A 73 -14.23 24.35 -11.50
CA ALA A 73 -14.62 23.32 -12.45
C ALA A 73 -15.16 23.94 -13.74
N LEU A 74 -14.60 23.54 -14.87
CA LEU A 74 -14.96 24.06 -16.19
C LEU A 74 -15.34 22.93 -17.14
N VAL A 75 -16.27 23.24 -18.05
CA VAL A 75 -16.50 22.47 -19.28
C VAL A 75 -16.11 23.35 -20.46
N ILE A 76 -15.22 22.86 -21.30
CA ILE A 76 -14.61 23.62 -22.38
C ILE A 76 -14.80 22.88 -23.69
N ARG A 77 -15.43 23.55 -24.67
CA ARG A 77 -15.46 23.10 -26.07
C ARG A 77 -14.43 23.89 -26.87
N GLY A 78 -13.58 23.20 -27.61
CA GLY A 78 -12.50 23.84 -28.34
C GLY A 78 -11.85 22.94 -29.37
N THR A 79 -10.97 23.52 -30.17
CA THR A 79 -10.21 22.83 -31.22
C THR A 79 -8.83 22.46 -30.68
N ILE A 80 -8.40 21.22 -30.91
CA ILE A 80 -7.04 20.76 -30.57
C ILE A 80 -6.07 21.23 -31.69
N VAL A 81 -5.03 21.95 -31.27
CA VAL A 81 -4.05 22.54 -32.21
C VAL A 81 -2.64 22.04 -31.82
N GLU A 82 -1.89 21.62 -32.79
CA GLU A 82 -0.52 21.16 -32.63
C GLU A 82 0.42 22.33 -32.29
N THR A 83 1.29 22.12 -31.30
CA THR A 83 2.27 23.12 -30.83
C THR A 83 3.67 22.50 -30.74
N PRO A 84 4.30 22.16 -31.90
CA PRO A 84 5.52 21.35 -31.94
C PRO A 84 6.74 22.00 -31.30
N GLN A 85 6.74 23.33 -31.13
CA GLN A 85 7.83 24.08 -30.50
C GLN A 85 7.57 24.45 -29.04
N ALA A 86 6.37 24.13 -28.51
CA ALA A 86 6.02 24.38 -27.13
C ALA A 86 6.40 23.21 -26.22
N LYS A 87 6.36 23.44 -24.91
CA LYS A 87 6.62 22.39 -23.92
C LYS A 87 5.59 21.23 -24.04
N GLN A 88 4.34 21.55 -24.32
CA GLN A 88 3.29 20.57 -24.62
C GLN A 88 3.16 20.39 -26.13
N PRO A 89 2.90 19.15 -26.61
CA PRO A 89 2.84 18.87 -28.06
C PRO A 89 1.59 19.44 -28.74
N PHE A 90 0.58 19.83 -27.99
CA PHE A 90 -0.67 20.42 -28.46
C PHE A 90 -1.31 21.28 -27.37
N GLU A 91 -2.25 22.11 -27.74
CA GLU A 91 -3.12 22.88 -26.85
C GLU A 91 -4.56 22.91 -27.39
N MET A 92 -5.50 23.32 -26.56
CA MET A 92 -6.88 23.54 -26.99
C MET A 92 -7.13 25.04 -27.19
N GLN A 93 -7.67 25.39 -28.34
CA GLN A 93 -8.19 26.72 -28.60
C GLN A 93 -9.68 26.75 -28.25
N ALA A 94 -10.03 27.46 -27.18
CA ALA A 94 -11.39 27.47 -26.63
C ALA A 94 -12.37 28.21 -27.58
N LEU A 95 -13.49 27.56 -27.86
CA LEU A 95 -14.65 28.12 -28.59
C LEU A 95 -15.78 28.48 -27.62
N GLU A 96 -15.86 27.78 -26.51
CA GLU A 96 -16.87 27.98 -25.46
C GLU A 96 -16.29 27.48 -24.12
N VAL A 97 -16.53 28.24 -23.06
CA VAL A 97 -16.14 27.85 -21.69
C VAL A 97 -17.31 28.05 -20.76
N ILE A 98 -17.75 26.98 -20.12
CA ILE A 98 -18.81 27.00 -19.11
C ILE A 98 -18.19 26.82 -17.73
N VAL A 99 -18.52 27.72 -16.81
CA VAL A 99 -18.13 27.61 -15.40
C VAL A 99 -19.17 26.75 -14.68
N GLU A 100 -18.88 25.46 -14.51
CA GLU A 100 -19.75 24.53 -13.78
C GLU A 100 -19.74 24.80 -12.27
N GLY A 101 -18.56 25.10 -11.71
CA GLY A 101 -18.40 25.40 -10.30
C GLY A 101 -17.27 26.41 -10.05
N PRO A 102 -17.59 27.58 -9.53
CA PRO A 102 -16.55 28.54 -9.16
C PRO A 102 -15.75 28.06 -7.95
N SER A 103 -14.52 28.56 -7.80
CA SER A 103 -13.68 28.34 -6.63
C SER A 103 -13.47 29.66 -5.90
N SER A 104 -13.59 29.64 -4.57
CA SER A 104 -13.38 30.86 -3.77
C SER A 104 -11.89 31.23 -3.64
N ALA A 105 -11.62 32.48 -3.30
CA ALA A 105 -10.26 33.00 -3.22
C ALA A 105 -9.43 32.39 -2.08
N ASP A 106 -10.08 31.81 -1.09
CA ASP A 106 -9.47 31.13 0.07
C ASP A 106 -9.18 29.64 -0.18
N TYR A 107 -9.35 29.16 -1.44
CA TYR A 107 -8.99 27.79 -1.80
C TYR A 107 -7.58 27.44 -1.34
N PRO A 108 -7.38 26.40 -0.50
CA PRO A 108 -6.13 26.21 0.23
C PRO A 108 -4.95 25.76 -0.65
N LEU A 109 -5.23 25.14 -1.80
CA LEU A 109 -4.20 24.64 -2.73
C LEU A 109 -3.83 25.71 -3.78
N GLN A 110 -3.38 26.86 -3.31
CA GLN A 110 -2.87 27.92 -4.17
C GLN A 110 -1.58 27.51 -4.89
N LYS A 111 -1.20 28.24 -5.97
CA LYS A 111 0.00 28.02 -6.77
C LYS A 111 1.28 28.33 -5.98
N LYS A 112 1.57 27.49 -4.99
CA LYS A 112 2.80 27.50 -4.19
C LYS A 112 3.15 26.06 -3.77
N ARG A 113 4.39 25.85 -3.32
CA ARG A 113 4.76 24.56 -2.74
C ARG A 113 4.11 24.41 -1.37
N HIS A 114 3.45 23.27 -1.13
CA HIS A 114 2.89 22.89 0.15
C HIS A 114 3.73 21.76 0.76
N SER A 115 3.93 21.80 2.09
CA SER A 115 4.57 20.68 2.79
C SER A 115 3.62 19.50 2.91
N PHE A 116 4.17 18.28 3.07
CA PHE A 116 3.35 17.09 3.29
C PHE A 116 2.58 17.17 4.62
N GLU A 117 3.18 17.75 5.66
CA GLU A 117 2.53 17.98 6.95
C GLU A 117 1.26 18.82 6.78
N TYR A 118 1.33 19.92 6.05
CA TYR A 118 0.16 20.73 5.75
C TYR A 118 -0.87 19.96 4.93
N LEU A 119 -0.45 19.23 3.91
CA LEU A 119 -1.36 18.45 3.06
C LEU A 119 -2.07 17.33 3.81
N ARG A 120 -1.49 16.81 4.89
CA ARG A 120 -2.17 15.85 5.79
C ARG A 120 -3.34 16.49 6.53
N THR A 121 -3.28 17.78 6.87
CA THR A 121 -4.38 18.49 7.54
C THR A 121 -5.58 18.75 6.63
N ILE A 122 -5.41 18.61 5.32
CA ILE A 122 -6.45 18.75 4.29
C ILE A 122 -6.51 17.50 3.41
N SER A 123 -6.55 16.32 4.02
CA SER A 123 -6.49 15.02 3.34
C SER A 123 -7.53 14.86 2.22
N HIS A 124 -8.71 15.46 2.36
CA HIS A 124 -9.80 15.47 1.37
C HIS A 124 -9.48 16.32 0.11
N LEU A 125 -8.57 17.27 0.20
CA LEU A 125 -8.17 18.14 -0.93
C LEU A 125 -6.82 17.76 -1.53
N ARG A 126 -5.92 17.15 -0.76
CA ARG A 126 -4.57 16.82 -1.25
C ARG A 126 -4.51 15.96 -2.53
N PRO A 127 -5.52 15.11 -2.86
CA PRO A 127 -5.54 14.41 -4.15
C PRO A 127 -5.53 15.33 -5.37
N ARG A 128 -5.91 16.61 -5.19
CA ARG A 128 -5.86 17.61 -6.25
C ARG A 128 -4.44 18.14 -6.55
N THR A 129 -3.41 17.72 -5.78
CA THR A 129 -2.00 18.05 -6.07
C THR A 129 -1.38 17.00 -6.99
N ASN A 130 -0.35 17.36 -7.76
CA ASN A 130 0.34 16.42 -8.65
C ASN A 130 0.92 15.22 -7.90
N THR A 131 1.56 15.47 -6.75
CA THR A 131 2.16 14.38 -5.94
C THR A 131 1.12 13.35 -5.52
N PHE A 132 0.00 13.79 -4.96
CA PHE A 132 -1.02 12.85 -4.46
C PHE A 132 -1.89 12.27 -5.58
N GLN A 133 -2.06 12.95 -6.70
CA GLN A 133 -2.59 12.30 -7.91
C GLN A 133 -1.72 11.14 -8.35
N ALA A 134 -0.40 11.36 -8.44
CA ALA A 134 0.53 10.30 -8.80
C ALA A 134 0.50 9.14 -7.80
N VAL A 135 0.59 9.44 -6.48
CA VAL A 135 0.56 8.41 -5.42
C VAL A 135 -0.69 7.55 -5.51
N PHE A 136 -1.88 8.15 -5.54
CA PHE A 136 -3.13 7.37 -5.49
C PHE A 136 -3.44 6.68 -6.82
N ARG A 137 -2.95 7.19 -7.94
CA ARG A 137 -3.02 6.47 -9.23
C ARG A 137 -2.12 5.24 -9.22
N VAL A 138 -0.88 5.38 -8.77
CA VAL A 138 0.05 4.25 -8.65
C VAL A 138 -0.45 3.25 -7.59
N ARG A 139 -0.99 3.72 -6.46
CA ARG A 139 -1.62 2.84 -5.46
C ARG A 139 -2.74 1.98 -6.09
N SER A 140 -3.60 2.58 -6.91
CA SER A 140 -4.67 1.86 -7.62
C SER A 140 -4.11 0.81 -8.58
N LEU A 141 -3.05 1.15 -9.34
CA LEU A 141 -2.39 0.21 -10.25
C LEU A 141 -1.72 -0.95 -9.53
N ILE A 142 -1.07 -0.70 -8.39
CA ILE A 142 -0.46 -1.74 -7.57
C ILE A 142 -1.53 -2.74 -7.09
N ALA A 143 -2.67 -2.25 -6.60
CA ALA A 143 -3.77 -3.11 -6.17
C ALA A 143 -4.28 -3.99 -7.31
N TYR A 144 -4.48 -3.41 -8.49
CA TYR A 144 -4.90 -4.14 -9.69
C TYR A 144 -3.85 -5.18 -10.11
N ALA A 145 -2.57 -4.80 -10.13
CA ALA A 145 -1.47 -5.69 -10.49
C ALA A 145 -1.38 -6.92 -9.54
N ILE A 146 -1.57 -6.71 -8.25
CA ILE A 146 -1.58 -7.79 -7.25
C ILE A 146 -2.74 -8.77 -7.53
N HIS A 147 -3.95 -8.27 -7.75
CA HIS A 147 -5.08 -9.13 -8.11
C HIS A 147 -4.83 -9.89 -9.39
N ASN A 148 -4.32 -9.25 -10.44
CA ASN A 148 -3.96 -9.91 -11.70
C ASN A 148 -2.93 -11.01 -11.49
N PHE A 149 -1.86 -10.73 -10.75
CA PHE A 149 -0.80 -11.69 -10.47
C PHE A 149 -1.34 -13.00 -9.90
N PHE A 150 -2.21 -12.91 -8.90
CA PHE A 150 -2.78 -14.08 -8.24
C PHE A 150 -3.84 -14.76 -9.10
N MET A 151 -4.72 -14.03 -9.74
CA MET A 151 -5.78 -14.57 -10.60
C MET A 151 -5.21 -15.33 -11.80
N GLU A 152 -4.19 -14.80 -12.47
CA GLU A 152 -3.51 -15.47 -13.59
C GLU A 152 -2.83 -16.78 -13.19
N ARG A 153 -2.52 -16.95 -11.91
CA ARG A 153 -1.91 -18.15 -11.33
C ARG A 153 -2.91 -19.10 -10.68
N GLY A 154 -4.20 -18.84 -10.85
CA GLY A 154 -5.28 -19.68 -10.34
C GLY A 154 -5.48 -19.62 -8.82
N PHE A 155 -5.03 -18.57 -8.16
CA PHE A 155 -5.34 -18.33 -6.77
C PHE A 155 -6.79 -17.86 -6.61
N VAL A 156 -7.45 -18.31 -5.56
CA VAL A 156 -8.80 -17.86 -5.19
C VAL A 156 -8.70 -16.73 -4.19
N TYR A 157 -9.33 -15.58 -4.49
CA TYR A 157 -9.48 -14.48 -3.54
C TYR A 157 -10.52 -14.84 -2.49
N VAL A 158 -10.15 -14.68 -1.22
CA VAL A 158 -11.01 -14.97 -0.07
C VAL A 158 -11.17 -13.72 0.77
N HIS A 159 -12.44 -13.33 1.01
CA HIS A 159 -12.76 -12.29 1.99
C HIS A 159 -12.64 -12.87 3.40
N THR A 160 -11.67 -12.39 4.19
CA THR A 160 -11.51 -12.78 5.59
C THR A 160 -12.21 -11.78 6.51
N PRO A 161 -12.70 -12.21 7.69
CA PRO A 161 -13.42 -11.33 8.60
C PRO A 161 -12.55 -10.18 9.12
N ILE A 162 -13.13 -8.99 9.17
CA ILE A 162 -12.51 -7.81 9.80
C ILE A 162 -12.72 -7.83 11.32
N ILE A 163 -13.89 -8.31 11.78
CA ILE A 163 -14.20 -8.49 13.19
C ILE A 163 -13.89 -9.94 13.56
N THR A 164 -13.06 -10.14 14.57
CA THR A 164 -12.60 -11.47 14.98
C THR A 164 -12.67 -11.65 16.50
N GLY A 165 -12.82 -12.89 16.93
CA GLY A 165 -12.71 -13.30 18.34
C GLY A 165 -11.35 -13.92 18.67
N SER A 166 -10.40 -14.02 17.70
CA SER A 166 -9.08 -14.61 17.90
C SER A 166 -7.97 -13.60 17.53
N ASP A 167 -6.82 -13.72 18.17
CA ASP A 167 -5.61 -12.97 17.86
C ASP A 167 -4.69 -13.81 16.98
N CYS A 168 -4.46 -13.41 15.75
CA CYS A 168 -3.61 -14.12 14.80
C CYS A 168 -2.16 -14.22 15.25
N GLU A 169 -1.64 -13.18 15.90
CA GLU A 169 -0.23 -13.12 16.32
C GLU A 169 -0.02 -13.60 17.77
N GLY A 170 -1.10 -13.72 18.54
CA GLY A 170 -1.08 -14.22 19.93
C GLY A 170 -0.60 -13.21 20.98
N ALA A 171 -0.28 -11.97 20.56
CA ALA A 171 0.17 -10.88 21.45
C ALA A 171 -0.11 -9.49 20.86
N GLY A 172 -1.02 -9.40 19.87
CA GLY A 172 -1.32 -8.14 19.18
C GLY A 172 -2.12 -7.16 20.05
N GLU A 173 -1.75 -5.88 20.03
CA GLU A 173 -2.63 -4.84 20.56
C GLU A 173 -3.78 -4.60 19.58
N MET A 174 -4.97 -5.07 19.98
CA MET A 174 -6.16 -5.04 19.13
C MET A 174 -7.13 -3.96 19.54
N PHE A 175 -7.77 -3.31 18.56
CA PHE A 175 -8.92 -2.45 18.82
C PHE A 175 -10.14 -3.31 19.15
N GLN A 176 -10.78 -3.03 20.29
CA GLN A 176 -11.98 -3.72 20.70
C GLN A 176 -13.21 -3.20 19.94
N VAL A 177 -14.08 -4.12 19.51
CA VAL A 177 -15.37 -3.84 18.89
C VAL A 177 -16.47 -4.17 19.88
N THR A 178 -17.29 -3.19 20.24
CA THR A 178 -18.40 -3.36 21.20
C THR A 178 -19.57 -2.45 20.86
N THR A 179 -20.78 -2.89 21.17
CA THR A 179 -22.01 -2.08 21.11
C THR A 179 -22.51 -1.67 22.50
N MET A 180 -21.79 -2.04 23.56
CA MET A 180 -22.13 -1.69 24.93
C MET A 180 -21.90 -0.19 25.22
N ASP A 181 -22.72 0.39 26.07
CA ASP A 181 -22.49 1.74 26.59
C ASP A 181 -21.27 1.75 27.53
N LEU A 182 -20.19 2.40 27.12
CA LEU A 182 -18.95 2.48 27.90
C LEU A 182 -19.12 3.21 29.23
N ASN A 183 -20.17 4.01 29.40
CA ASN A 183 -20.47 4.67 30.68
C ASN A 183 -21.26 3.77 31.64
N ASN A 184 -21.83 2.66 31.15
CA ASN A 184 -22.65 1.75 31.94
C ASN A 184 -22.44 0.29 31.49
N LEU A 185 -21.21 -0.18 31.65
CA LEU A 185 -20.84 -1.54 31.26
C LEU A 185 -21.51 -2.58 32.19
N PRO A 186 -22.20 -3.59 31.63
CA PRO A 186 -22.70 -4.72 32.41
C PRO A 186 -21.52 -5.49 33.01
N LYS A 187 -21.71 -6.01 34.24
CA LYS A 187 -20.65 -6.72 34.96
C LYS A 187 -21.13 -8.08 35.45
N THR A 188 -20.22 -9.03 35.43
CA THR A 188 -20.36 -10.35 36.06
C THR A 188 -20.28 -10.22 37.58
N GLU A 189 -20.60 -11.30 38.29
CA GLU A 189 -20.52 -11.33 39.75
C GLU A 189 -19.12 -11.04 40.34
N ASP A 190 -18.06 -11.39 39.60
CA ASP A 190 -16.66 -11.12 39.91
C ASP A 190 -16.19 -9.71 39.51
N GLY A 191 -17.07 -8.88 39.00
CA GLY A 191 -16.82 -7.47 38.66
C GLY A 191 -16.17 -7.21 37.31
N LYS A 192 -15.95 -8.24 36.49
CA LYS A 192 -15.46 -8.10 35.12
C LYS A 192 -16.59 -7.65 34.18
N VAL A 193 -16.22 -7.18 32.98
CA VAL A 193 -17.21 -6.86 31.94
C VAL A 193 -17.92 -8.14 31.49
N ASP A 194 -19.24 -8.10 31.47
CA ASP A 194 -20.08 -9.20 31.02
C ASP A 194 -20.33 -9.12 29.50
N PHE A 195 -19.43 -9.68 28.72
CA PHE A 195 -19.52 -9.72 27.27
C PHE A 195 -20.63 -10.61 26.74
N SER A 196 -21.30 -11.43 27.57
CA SER A 196 -22.49 -12.18 27.13
C SER A 196 -23.65 -11.28 26.77
N GLN A 197 -23.63 -10.01 27.21
CA GLN A 197 -24.60 -8.97 26.87
C GLN A 197 -24.19 -8.10 25.67
N ASP A 198 -23.02 -8.31 25.09
CA ASP A 198 -22.59 -7.61 23.88
C ASP A 198 -23.14 -8.27 22.61
N PHE A 199 -23.04 -7.59 21.48
CA PHE A 199 -23.63 -8.01 20.19
C PHE A 199 -23.23 -9.45 19.79
N PHE A 200 -21.99 -9.86 19.97
CA PHE A 200 -21.48 -11.19 19.62
C PHE A 200 -21.46 -12.18 20.79
N ASN A 201 -21.99 -11.81 21.96
CA ASN A 201 -21.97 -12.59 23.20
C ASN A 201 -20.55 -13.02 23.66
N LYS A 202 -19.50 -12.35 23.21
CA LYS A 202 -18.10 -12.57 23.56
C LYS A 202 -17.26 -11.34 23.20
N PRO A 203 -16.05 -11.21 23.75
CA PRO A 203 -15.10 -10.18 23.31
C PRO A 203 -14.78 -10.32 21.84
N THR A 204 -14.82 -9.21 21.11
CA THR A 204 -14.46 -9.15 19.70
C THR A 204 -13.58 -7.94 19.41
N ASN A 205 -12.75 -8.06 18.39
CA ASN A 205 -11.75 -7.06 18.04
C ASN A 205 -11.67 -6.86 16.52
N LEU A 206 -11.04 -5.78 16.09
CA LEU A 206 -10.61 -5.64 14.70
C LEU A 206 -9.37 -6.51 14.47
N THR A 207 -9.32 -7.20 13.34
CA THR A 207 -8.29 -8.17 13.02
C THR A 207 -6.91 -7.50 12.81
N VAL A 208 -5.84 -8.17 13.25
CA VAL A 208 -4.45 -7.81 12.98
C VAL A 208 -3.89 -8.51 11.72
N SER A 209 -4.59 -9.55 11.20
CA SER A 209 -4.24 -10.32 10.01
C SER A 209 -5.40 -11.24 9.61
N GLY A 210 -5.56 -11.47 8.32
CA GLY A 210 -6.51 -12.45 7.79
C GLY A 210 -5.94 -13.87 7.65
N GLN A 211 -4.66 -14.08 8.01
CA GLN A 211 -3.92 -15.31 7.74
C GLN A 211 -4.62 -16.57 8.25
N LEU A 212 -4.94 -16.68 9.54
CA LEU A 212 -5.51 -17.90 10.11
C LEU A 212 -6.84 -18.29 9.44
N ASN A 213 -7.62 -17.32 9.02
CA ASN A 213 -8.89 -17.54 8.33
C ASN A 213 -8.65 -17.98 6.86
N VAL A 214 -7.71 -17.35 6.14
CA VAL A 214 -7.45 -17.70 4.74
C VAL A 214 -6.77 -19.06 4.62
N GLU A 215 -5.95 -19.48 5.59
CA GLU A 215 -5.38 -20.83 5.64
C GLU A 215 -6.45 -21.91 5.58
N THR A 216 -7.61 -21.72 6.22
CA THR A 216 -8.70 -22.70 6.18
C THR A 216 -9.17 -22.98 4.74
N TYR A 217 -9.14 -21.97 3.88
CA TYR A 217 -9.53 -22.08 2.48
C TYR A 217 -8.43 -22.71 1.60
N ALA A 218 -7.16 -22.60 1.99
CA ALA A 218 -6.07 -23.28 1.29
C ALA A 218 -6.22 -24.81 1.32
N PHE A 219 -6.83 -25.37 2.38
CA PHE A 219 -7.13 -26.80 2.52
C PHE A 219 -8.31 -27.26 1.64
N ALA A 220 -8.98 -26.35 0.96
CA ALA A 220 -10.05 -26.66 0.01
C ALA A 220 -9.71 -26.25 -1.43
N PHE A 221 -9.05 -25.11 -1.61
CA PHE A 221 -8.77 -24.51 -2.93
C PHE A 221 -7.29 -24.58 -3.35
N LYS A 222 -6.42 -25.11 -2.51
CA LYS A 222 -4.98 -25.25 -2.69
C LYS A 222 -4.23 -23.91 -2.63
N ASN A 223 -4.54 -22.96 -3.52
CA ASN A 223 -3.90 -21.66 -3.59
C ASN A 223 -4.94 -20.57 -3.38
N VAL A 224 -4.77 -19.77 -2.34
CA VAL A 224 -5.70 -18.71 -1.96
C VAL A 224 -4.94 -17.45 -1.58
N TYR A 225 -5.63 -16.30 -1.57
CA TYR A 225 -5.09 -15.09 -0.97
C TYR A 225 -6.22 -14.23 -0.41
N THR A 226 -5.89 -13.46 0.61
CA THR A 226 -6.71 -12.34 1.06
C THR A 226 -6.02 -11.02 0.75
N PHE A 227 -6.79 -9.99 0.51
CA PHE A 227 -6.33 -8.61 0.37
C PHE A 227 -7.33 -7.75 1.12
N GLY A 228 -7.02 -7.43 2.36
CA GLY A 228 -7.97 -6.84 3.28
C GLY A 228 -7.36 -5.88 4.29
N PRO A 229 -8.21 -5.04 4.91
CA PRO A 229 -7.79 -4.13 5.95
C PRO A 229 -7.39 -4.90 7.22
N THR A 230 -6.34 -4.41 7.87
CA THR A 230 -5.82 -4.88 9.14
C THR A 230 -5.61 -3.70 10.09
N PHE A 231 -5.66 -3.98 11.39
CA PHE A 231 -5.71 -2.95 12.42
C PHE A 231 -4.75 -3.31 13.56
N ARG A 232 -3.90 -2.36 13.96
CA ARG A 232 -2.99 -2.54 15.10
C ARG A 232 -3.07 -1.32 16.01
N ALA A 233 -3.34 -1.56 17.29
CA ALA A 233 -3.51 -0.51 18.30
C ALA A 233 -2.18 -0.09 18.95
N GLU A 234 -1.05 -0.55 18.43
CA GLU A 234 0.27 -0.23 18.93
C GLU A 234 0.51 1.28 19.01
N ASN A 235 0.99 1.74 20.16
CA ASN A 235 1.33 3.15 20.35
C ASN A 235 2.67 3.49 19.69
N SER A 236 2.76 3.31 18.38
CA SER A 236 3.95 3.57 17.58
C SER A 236 3.74 4.78 16.65
N ASN A 237 4.54 5.82 16.84
CA ASN A 237 4.48 7.05 16.06
C ASN A 237 5.66 7.19 15.09
N THR A 238 5.93 6.16 14.31
CA THR A 238 7.00 6.18 13.29
C THR A 238 6.45 6.54 11.90
N THR A 239 7.33 6.70 10.94
CA THR A 239 6.98 6.95 9.54
C THR A 239 6.45 5.70 8.81
N ARG A 240 6.48 4.53 9.43
CA ARG A 240 6.15 3.23 8.84
C ARG A 240 4.94 2.54 9.50
N HIS A 241 4.38 3.11 10.57
CA HIS A 241 3.25 2.55 11.30
C HIS A 241 1.99 3.36 11.09
N ALA A 242 0.90 2.66 10.82
CA ALA A 242 -0.46 3.16 10.81
C ALA A 242 -1.34 2.19 11.59
N ALA A 243 -2.40 2.70 12.21
CA ALA A 243 -3.34 1.88 12.97
C ALA A 243 -4.29 1.08 12.07
N GLU A 244 -4.49 1.55 10.83
CA GLU A 244 -5.26 0.89 9.77
C GLU A 244 -4.41 0.85 8.50
N PHE A 245 -4.24 -0.32 7.92
CA PHE A 245 -3.49 -0.56 6.69
C PHE A 245 -4.02 -1.83 6.01
N TRP A 246 -3.51 -2.16 4.82
CA TRP A 246 -3.97 -3.33 4.09
C TRP A 246 -2.87 -4.37 3.98
N MET A 247 -3.26 -5.66 4.11
CA MET A 247 -2.36 -6.79 3.94
C MET A 247 -2.76 -7.64 2.75
N ILE A 248 -1.76 -8.14 2.04
CA ILE A 248 -1.91 -9.18 1.03
C ILE A 248 -1.29 -10.45 1.62
N GLU A 249 -2.11 -11.49 1.77
CA GLU A 249 -1.72 -12.71 2.49
C GLU A 249 -2.11 -13.94 1.67
N PRO A 250 -1.24 -14.42 0.76
CA PRO A 250 -1.41 -15.68 0.05
C PRO A 250 -1.05 -16.86 0.94
N GLU A 251 -1.75 -18.01 0.70
CA GLU A 251 -1.48 -19.30 1.33
C GLU A 251 -1.55 -20.39 0.28
N MET A 252 -0.57 -21.31 0.29
CA MET A 252 -0.43 -22.41 -0.66
C MET A 252 -0.34 -23.75 0.07
N ALA A 253 -1.30 -24.62 -0.15
CA ALA A 253 -1.21 -26.02 0.29
C ALA A 253 -0.22 -26.81 -0.60
N PHE A 254 0.44 -27.82 -0.01
CA PHE A 254 1.50 -28.64 -0.61
C PHE A 254 2.78 -27.87 -0.97
N ALA A 255 2.96 -26.67 -0.41
CA ALA A 255 4.13 -25.82 -0.59
C ALA A 255 5.03 -25.80 0.65
N ASP A 256 6.31 -25.59 0.44
CA ASP A 256 7.29 -25.37 1.48
C ASP A 256 7.81 -23.90 1.47
N LEU A 257 8.78 -23.60 2.35
CA LEU A 257 9.37 -22.28 2.45
C LEU A 257 10.00 -21.80 1.13
N LYS A 258 10.59 -22.73 0.36
CA LYS A 258 11.21 -22.39 -0.92
C LYS A 258 10.17 -21.99 -1.96
N ASP A 259 9.05 -22.69 -2.02
CA ASP A 259 7.93 -22.33 -2.90
C ASP A 259 7.37 -20.95 -2.55
N ASP A 260 7.31 -20.63 -1.25
CA ASP A 260 6.85 -19.35 -0.74
C ASP A 260 7.77 -18.20 -1.16
N MET A 261 9.09 -18.37 -1.02
CA MET A 261 10.09 -17.39 -1.50
C MET A 261 10.00 -17.16 -3.02
N ILE A 262 9.81 -18.22 -3.81
CA ILE A 262 9.64 -18.12 -5.28
C ILE A 262 8.38 -17.31 -5.63
N LEU A 263 7.27 -17.54 -4.93
CA LEU A 263 6.04 -16.77 -5.14
C LEU A 263 6.24 -15.30 -4.77
N ALA A 264 6.85 -15.02 -3.61
CA ALA A 264 7.13 -13.66 -3.12
C ALA A 264 8.01 -12.86 -4.09
N GLU A 265 9.12 -13.44 -4.55
CA GLU A 265 10.01 -12.82 -5.54
C GLU A 265 9.27 -12.54 -6.86
N SER A 266 8.53 -13.54 -7.36
CA SER A 266 7.76 -13.42 -8.60
C SER A 266 6.71 -12.33 -8.53
N MET A 267 5.99 -12.23 -7.41
CA MET A 267 4.96 -11.20 -7.18
C MET A 267 5.58 -9.81 -7.15
N LEU A 268 6.64 -9.61 -6.38
CA LEU A 268 7.29 -8.30 -6.25
C LEU A 268 7.82 -7.80 -7.60
N LYS A 269 8.49 -8.67 -8.35
CA LYS A 269 8.98 -8.35 -9.70
C LYS A 269 7.86 -8.03 -10.69
N TYR A 270 6.76 -8.80 -10.63
CA TYR A 270 5.58 -8.56 -11.48
C TYR A 270 4.96 -7.20 -11.21
N VAL A 271 4.72 -6.88 -9.95
CA VAL A 271 4.09 -5.60 -9.55
C VAL A 271 4.96 -4.40 -9.95
N ILE A 272 6.28 -4.49 -9.72
CA ILE A 272 7.21 -3.42 -10.13
C ILE A 272 7.18 -3.20 -11.64
N ARG A 273 7.30 -4.27 -12.45
CA ARG A 273 7.22 -4.16 -13.92
C ARG A 273 5.91 -3.55 -14.36
N TYR A 274 4.79 -4.03 -13.81
CA TYR A 274 3.47 -3.56 -14.15
C TYR A 274 3.33 -2.05 -13.94
N VAL A 275 3.81 -1.52 -12.82
CA VAL A 275 3.76 -0.08 -12.52
C VAL A 275 4.68 0.72 -13.44
N LEU A 276 5.92 0.26 -13.67
CA LEU A 276 6.86 0.95 -14.56
C LEU A 276 6.31 1.05 -16.00
N GLU A 277 5.60 0.03 -16.47
CA GLU A 277 5.02 -0.02 -17.83
C GLU A 277 3.72 0.79 -17.94
N ASN A 278 2.88 0.83 -16.92
CA ASN A 278 1.53 1.40 -16.99
C ASN A 278 1.38 2.80 -16.36
N ALA A 279 2.40 3.29 -15.65
CA ALA A 279 2.42 4.62 -15.06
C ALA A 279 3.75 5.37 -15.29
N PRO A 280 4.28 5.41 -16.53
CA PRO A 280 5.60 6.00 -16.79
C PRO A 280 5.67 7.49 -16.43
N GLU A 281 4.59 8.24 -16.61
CA GLU A 281 4.53 9.67 -16.30
C GLU A 281 4.65 9.91 -14.78
N GLU A 282 3.89 9.17 -13.99
CA GLU A 282 3.92 9.22 -12.53
C GLU A 282 5.28 8.74 -11.98
N MET A 283 5.82 7.67 -12.53
CA MET A 283 7.12 7.13 -12.10
C MET A 283 8.28 8.09 -12.42
N ASN A 284 8.25 8.74 -13.57
CA ASN A 284 9.20 9.80 -13.92
C ASN A 284 9.09 11.00 -12.95
N PHE A 285 7.86 11.37 -12.59
CA PHE A 285 7.63 12.43 -11.60
C PHE A 285 8.24 12.06 -10.24
N PHE A 286 7.99 10.85 -9.72
CA PHE A 286 8.59 10.40 -8.47
C PHE A 286 10.12 10.37 -8.54
N ASN A 287 10.68 9.84 -9.62
CA ASN A 287 12.13 9.77 -9.81
C ASN A 287 12.79 11.16 -9.86
N GLN A 288 12.09 12.16 -10.37
CA GLN A 288 12.62 13.52 -10.48
C GLN A 288 12.44 14.34 -9.19
N PHE A 289 11.30 14.21 -8.51
CA PHE A 289 10.87 15.16 -7.47
C PHE A 289 10.76 14.56 -6.06
N VAL A 290 10.68 13.24 -5.93
CA VAL A 290 10.48 12.55 -4.66
C VAL A 290 11.73 11.77 -4.26
N ASP A 291 12.19 10.86 -5.10
CA ASP A 291 13.31 9.95 -4.81
C ASP A 291 14.17 9.75 -6.06
N LYS A 292 15.25 10.51 -6.14
CA LYS A 292 16.22 10.39 -7.25
C LYS A 292 16.86 9.01 -7.25
N GLY A 293 16.82 8.34 -8.41
CA GLY A 293 17.32 6.96 -8.56
C GLY A 293 16.27 5.88 -8.30
N LEU A 294 15.02 6.27 -8.03
CA LEU A 294 13.92 5.31 -7.81
C LEU A 294 13.79 4.30 -8.95
N ILE A 295 13.72 4.76 -10.20
CA ILE A 295 13.53 3.89 -11.37
C ILE A 295 14.73 2.96 -11.54
N GLU A 296 15.95 3.43 -11.33
CA GLU A 296 17.16 2.61 -11.40
C GLU A 296 17.13 1.50 -10.33
N ARG A 297 16.79 1.85 -9.09
CA ARG A 297 16.65 0.88 -7.98
C ARG A 297 15.59 -0.16 -8.27
N LEU A 298 14.41 0.24 -8.74
CA LEU A 298 13.33 -0.68 -9.07
C LEU A 298 13.69 -1.62 -10.24
N ASN A 299 14.35 -1.11 -11.28
CA ASN A 299 14.86 -1.94 -12.37
C ASN A 299 15.95 -2.91 -11.90
N HIS A 300 16.81 -2.49 -10.98
CA HIS A 300 17.79 -3.38 -10.37
C HIS A 300 17.12 -4.56 -9.65
N VAL A 301 16.09 -4.30 -8.83
CA VAL A 301 15.31 -5.36 -8.15
C VAL A 301 14.67 -6.33 -9.15
N VAL A 302 14.05 -5.81 -10.20
CA VAL A 302 13.39 -6.62 -11.24
C VAL A 302 14.36 -7.57 -11.94
N ASN A 303 15.59 -7.12 -12.16
CA ASN A 303 16.60 -7.84 -12.96
C ASN A 303 17.59 -8.65 -12.12
N SER A 304 17.55 -8.54 -10.78
CA SER A 304 18.42 -9.30 -9.88
C SER A 304 17.77 -10.61 -9.48
N ASP A 305 18.55 -11.67 -9.33
CA ASP A 305 18.16 -12.82 -8.53
C ASP A 305 18.30 -12.46 -7.06
N PHE A 306 17.29 -12.78 -6.25
CA PHE A 306 17.31 -12.46 -4.83
C PHE A 306 18.34 -13.31 -4.10
N GLY A 307 19.07 -12.71 -3.16
CA GLY A 307 20.00 -13.43 -2.30
C GLY A 307 19.28 -14.27 -1.26
N HIS A 308 19.96 -15.27 -0.72
CA HIS A 308 19.47 -16.11 0.35
C HIS A 308 20.53 -16.18 1.44
N VAL A 309 20.13 -16.02 2.69
CA VAL A 309 20.98 -16.12 3.87
C VAL A 309 20.14 -16.58 5.05
N THR A 310 20.68 -17.44 5.89
CA THR A 310 20.01 -17.79 7.15
C THR A 310 20.17 -16.64 8.15
N TYR A 311 19.26 -16.56 9.12
CA TYR A 311 19.36 -15.57 10.20
C TYR A 311 20.69 -15.70 10.95
N THR A 312 21.16 -16.92 11.21
CA THR A 312 22.45 -17.16 11.88
C THR A 312 23.62 -16.59 11.09
N GLU A 313 23.68 -16.86 9.77
CA GLU A 313 24.72 -16.30 8.90
C GLU A 313 24.59 -14.77 8.78
N ALA A 314 23.37 -14.24 8.73
CA ALA A 314 23.14 -12.79 8.71
C ALA A 314 23.64 -12.13 9.99
N ILE A 315 23.39 -12.73 11.16
CA ILE A 315 23.95 -12.26 12.43
C ILE A 315 25.49 -12.28 12.43
N GLU A 316 26.13 -13.34 11.93
CA GLU A 316 27.59 -13.40 11.81
C GLU A 316 28.18 -12.30 10.93
N ILE A 317 27.49 -11.95 9.84
CA ILE A 317 27.88 -10.84 8.95
C ILE A 317 27.74 -9.50 9.69
N LEU A 318 26.62 -9.30 10.37
CA LEU A 318 26.31 -8.05 11.06
C LEU A 318 27.19 -7.85 12.30
N GLU A 319 27.49 -8.90 13.07
CA GLU A 319 28.37 -8.83 14.26
C GLU A 319 29.77 -8.36 13.88
N LYS A 320 30.31 -8.77 12.73
CA LYS A 320 31.61 -8.29 12.23
C LYS A 320 31.62 -6.79 11.93
N ASN A 321 30.45 -6.17 11.83
CA ASN A 321 30.26 -4.77 11.51
C ASN A 321 29.47 -4.02 12.62
N ASN A 322 29.42 -4.56 13.80
CA ASN A 322 28.56 -4.11 14.91
C ASN A 322 28.89 -2.68 15.38
N ASP A 323 30.12 -2.19 15.13
CA ASP A 323 30.52 -0.81 15.38
C ASP A 323 29.78 0.23 14.52
N LYS A 324 29.22 -0.18 13.39
CA LYS A 324 28.48 0.67 12.45
C LYS A 324 27.00 0.91 12.82
N PHE A 325 26.47 0.12 13.78
CA PHE A 325 25.07 0.13 14.14
C PHE A 325 24.81 0.82 15.46
N ASP A 326 23.69 1.52 15.55
CA ASP A 326 23.19 2.09 16.80
C ASP A 326 22.70 0.97 17.73
N TYR A 327 21.92 0.01 17.18
CA TYR A 327 21.48 -1.19 17.88
C TYR A 327 22.48 -2.33 17.63
N LYS A 328 23.06 -2.84 18.73
CA LYS A 328 24.02 -3.94 18.64
C LYS A 328 23.33 -5.26 18.35
N VAL A 329 23.88 -5.98 17.39
CA VAL A 329 23.38 -7.28 16.94
C VAL A 329 23.94 -8.38 17.81
N PHE A 330 23.11 -9.33 18.15
CA PHE A 330 23.44 -10.62 18.79
C PHE A 330 22.41 -11.67 18.39
N TRP A 331 22.78 -12.94 18.44
CA TRP A 331 21.84 -14.00 18.08
C TRP A 331 20.61 -14.03 18.98
N GLY A 332 19.42 -14.00 18.39
CA GLY A 332 18.13 -13.92 19.09
C GLY A 332 17.54 -12.49 19.15
N CYS A 333 18.23 -11.45 18.67
CA CYS A 333 17.66 -10.11 18.57
C CYS A 333 16.77 -9.94 17.32
N ASP A 334 15.80 -9.04 17.42
CA ASP A 334 15.08 -8.56 16.25
C ASP A 334 15.97 -7.69 15.37
N LEU A 335 16.03 -7.97 14.06
CA LEU A 335 16.74 -7.13 13.13
C LEU A 335 16.05 -5.77 12.99
N GLN A 336 16.83 -4.71 13.11
CA GLN A 336 16.35 -3.35 12.91
C GLN A 336 16.57 -2.94 11.45
N THR A 337 15.86 -1.92 11.01
CA THR A 337 15.97 -1.40 9.62
C THR A 337 17.41 -1.12 9.18
N GLU A 338 18.28 -0.66 10.10
CA GLU A 338 19.70 -0.42 9.77
C GLU A 338 20.44 -1.71 9.42
N HIS A 339 20.11 -2.81 10.10
CA HIS A 339 20.68 -4.15 9.82
C HIS A 339 20.20 -4.69 8.48
N GLU A 340 18.90 -4.61 8.23
CA GLU A 340 18.26 -5.05 6.98
C GLU A 340 18.79 -4.29 5.77
N ARG A 341 18.95 -2.97 5.89
CA ARG A 341 19.55 -2.13 4.85
C ARG A 341 21.02 -2.43 4.64
N TYR A 342 21.77 -2.72 5.70
CA TYR A 342 23.15 -3.12 5.57
C TYR A 342 23.28 -4.41 4.74
N LEU A 343 22.47 -5.41 5.01
CA LEU A 343 22.43 -6.65 4.24
C LEU A 343 22.13 -6.40 2.77
N THR A 344 21.09 -5.62 2.46
CA THR A 344 20.64 -5.39 1.09
C THR A 344 21.50 -4.40 0.30
N GLU A 345 22.05 -3.36 0.94
CA GLU A 345 22.75 -2.26 0.27
C GLU A 345 24.28 -2.38 0.28
N GLN A 346 24.84 -3.00 1.31
CA GLN A 346 26.30 -3.09 1.48
C GLN A 346 26.84 -4.50 1.20
N GLU A 347 26.21 -5.53 1.79
CA GLU A 347 26.70 -6.91 1.69
C GLU A 347 26.28 -7.55 0.37
N PHE A 348 24.98 -7.76 0.16
CA PHE A 348 24.45 -8.47 -1.02
C PHE A 348 24.24 -7.57 -2.24
N LYS A 349 24.02 -6.27 -2.02
CA LYS A 349 23.73 -5.25 -3.06
C LYS A 349 22.55 -5.62 -3.96
N ARG A 350 21.55 -6.29 -3.40
CA ARG A 350 20.34 -6.77 -4.06
C ARG A 350 19.30 -7.17 -2.99
N PRO A 351 18.04 -7.44 -3.37
CA PRO A 351 17.08 -8.04 -2.43
C PRO A 351 17.58 -9.37 -1.85
N VAL A 352 17.22 -9.65 -0.61
CA VAL A 352 17.70 -10.81 0.15
C VAL A 352 16.55 -11.43 0.94
N PHE A 353 16.42 -12.75 0.86
CA PHE A 353 15.65 -13.51 1.83
C PHE A 353 16.52 -13.89 3.02
N VAL A 354 16.09 -13.51 4.21
CA VAL A 354 16.65 -14.00 5.47
C VAL A 354 15.73 -15.10 6.00
N THR A 355 16.26 -16.27 6.29
CA THR A 355 15.45 -17.45 6.68
C THR A 355 15.88 -18.02 8.03
N ASP A 356 15.09 -18.95 8.56
CA ASP A 356 15.44 -19.77 9.72
C ASP A 356 15.72 -18.94 10.99
N TYR A 357 14.73 -18.13 11.35
CA TYR A 357 14.78 -17.25 12.51
C TYR A 357 14.65 -18.03 13.84
N PRO A 358 15.19 -17.50 14.96
CA PRO A 358 14.93 -18.05 16.26
C PRO A 358 13.43 -18.15 16.57
N LYS A 359 12.99 -19.26 17.12
CA LYS A 359 11.56 -19.48 17.42
C LYS A 359 10.98 -18.50 18.42
N GLU A 360 11.82 -17.96 19.31
CA GLU A 360 11.43 -17.05 20.38
C GLU A 360 10.92 -15.70 19.89
N ILE A 361 11.38 -15.28 18.69
CA ILE A 361 11.02 -13.98 18.09
C ILE A 361 10.03 -14.10 16.94
N LYS A 362 9.44 -15.28 16.70
CA LYS A 362 8.50 -15.54 15.62
C LYS A 362 7.20 -16.19 16.15
N ALA A 363 6.13 -16.06 15.36
CA ALA A 363 4.79 -16.48 15.74
C ALA A 363 4.66 -17.99 15.94
N PHE A 364 3.64 -18.42 16.69
CA PHE A 364 3.42 -19.78 17.14
C PHE A 364 3.16 -20.81 16.04
N TYR A 365 2.59 -20.35 14.92
CA TYR A 365 2.17 -21.20 13.80
C TYR A 365 3.30 -21.55 12.83
N MET A 366 4.48 -21.00 13.00
CA MET A 366 5.60 -21.24 12.09
C MET A 366 6.23 -22.61 12.36
N LYS A 367 6.56 -23.32 11.28
CA LYS A 367 7.12 -24.68 11.34
C LYS A 367 8.45 -24.70 12.09
N LEU A 368 8.54 -25.52 13.12
CA LEU A 368 9.79 -25.76 13.83
C LEU A 368 10.77 -26.56 12.96
N ASN A 369 12.00 -26.07 12.83
CA ASN A 369 13.09 -26.76 12.15
C ASN A 369 13.62 -27.93 12.97
N GLU A 370 14.37 -28.85 12.33
CA GLU A 370 14.92 -30.05 12.99
C GLU A 370 15.89 -29.75 14.13
N ASP A 371 16.48 -28.56 14.14
CA ASP A 371 17.37 -28.10 15.22
C ASP A 371 16.65 -27.80 16.56
N GLY A 372 15.31 -27.70 16.50
CA GLY A 372 14.45 -27.37 17.65
C GLY A 372 14.60 -25.94 18.18
N LYS A 373 15.37 -25.11 17.52
CA LYS A 373 15.69 -23.72 17.92
C LYS A 373 15.18 -22.67 16.94
N THR A 374 15.17 -23.01 15.66
CA THR A 374 14.74 -22.08 14.59
C THR A 374 13.44 -22.53 13.98
N VAL A 375 12.77 -21.60 13.29
CA VAL A 375 11.54 -21.86 12.53
C VAL A 375 11.75 -21.53 11.05
N ALA A 376 11.02 -22.21 10.16
CA ALA A 376 11.04 -22.00 8.73
C ALA A 376 10.30 -20.72 8.34
N ALA A 377 10.78 -19.59 8.88
CA ALA A 377 10.34 -18.24 8.56
C ALA A 377 11.20 -17.65 7.44
N MET A 378 10.67 -16.66 6.74
CA MET A 378 11.41 -15.84 5.81
C MET A 378 10.99 -14.38 5.89
N ASP A 379 11.94 -13.48 5.81
CA ASP A 379 11.71 -12.06 5.56
C ASP A 379 12.38 -11.67 4.25
N CYS A 380 11.64 -11.06 3.33
CA CYS A 380 12.18 -10.51 2.09
C CYS A 380 12.58 -9.06 2.33
N LEU A 381 13.88 -8.81 2.27
CA LEU A 381 14.46 -7.50 2.46
C LEU A 381 14.77 -6.86 1.10
N VAL A 382 14.44 -5.57 0.94
CA VAL A 382 14.76 -4.81 -0.27
C VAL A 382 15.57 -3.55 0.04
N PRO A 383 16.45 -3.10 -0.89
CA PRO A 383 17.20 -1.86 -0.70
C PRO A 383 16.29 -0.65 -0.47
N GLY A 384 16.64 0.20 0.47
CA GLY A 384 15.93 1.45 0.77
C GLY A 384 14.87 1.35 1.86
N ILE A 385 14.20 0.21 2.00
CA ILE A 385 13.12 0.06 2.99
C ILE A 385 13.37 -1.04 4.03
N GLY A 386 14.17 -2.07 3.70
CA GLY A 386 14.35 -3.25 4.53
C GLY A 386 13.26 -4.29 4.27
N GLU A 387 12.69 -4.90 5.33
CA GLU A 387 11.62 -5.88 5.20
C GLU A 387 10.38 -5.32 4.50
N ILE A 388 9.95 -6.01 3.44
CA ILE A 388 8.73 -5.71 2.67
C ILE A 388 7.72 -6.87 2.72
N ILE A 389 8.19 -8.10 2.85
CA ILE A 389 7.38 -9.31 2.95
C ILE A 389 7.93 -10.14 4.12
N GLY A 390 7.05 -10.62 4.97
CA GLY A 390 7.33 -11.63 5.99
C GLY A 390 6.46 -12.87 5.77
N GLY A 391 7.03 -14.07 5.89
CA GLY A 391 6.32 -15.30 5.64
C GLY A 391 6.90 -16.52 6.35
N SER A 392 6.26 -17.66 6.18
CA SER A 392 6.79 -18.93 6.69
C SER A 392 6.13 -20.14 6.07
N GLN A 393 6.81 -21.28 6.15
CA GLN A 393 6.12 -22.55 6.15
C GLN A 393 5.38 -22.68 7.48
N ARG A 394 4.16 -23.19 7.45
CA ARG A 394 3.30 -23.35 8.64
C ARG A 394 3.55 -24.69 9.29
N GLU A 395 3.38 -24.79 10.63
CA GLU A 395 3.47 -26.06 11.34
C GLU A 395 2.29 -26.96 10.94
N ASP A 396 2.61 -28.11 10.40
CA ASP A 396 1.65 -29.10 9.89
C ASP A 396 1.42 -30.27 10.85
N LYS A 397 2.17 -30.35 11.95
CA LYS A 397 2.03 -31.37 12.99
C LYS A 397 1.26 -30.83 14.18
N LEU A 398 0.12 -31.47 14.48
CA LEU A 398 -0.77 -31.05 15.56
C LEU A 398 -0.03 -30.93 16.90
N GLU A 399 0.73 -31.96 17.25
CA GLU A 399 1.42 -32.04 18.56
C GLU A 399 2.46 -30.92 18.74
N LEU A 400 3.18 -30.56 17.66
CA LEU A 400 4.18 -29.46 17.73
C LEU A 400 3.49 -28.11 17.81
N LEU A 401 2.39 -27.92 17.08
CA LEU A 401 1.60 -26.71 17.14
C LEU A 401 0.99 -26.50 18.54
N GLU A 402 0.37 -27.54 19.10
CA GLU A 402 -0.19 -27.50 20.46
C GLU A 402 0.88 -27.26 21.51
N GLN A 403 2.06 -27.90 21.40
CA GLN A 403 3.18 -27.65 22.28
C GLN A 403 3.62 -26.18 22.24
N ARG A 404 3.72 -25.60 21.03
CA ARG A 404 4.11 -24.20 20.86
C ARG A 404 3.09 -23.23 21.47
N MET A 405 1.80 -23.54 21.32
CA MET A 405 0.72 -22.77 21.94
C MET A 405 0.81 -22.84 23.47
N ASP A 406 1.12 -24.00 24.05
CA ASP A 406 1.31 -24.18 25.50
C ASP A 406 2.53 -23.38 26.01
N GLU A 407 3.66 -23.39 25.26
CA GLU A 407 4.85 -22.60 25.58
C GLU A 407 4.55 -21.09 25.68
N LEU A 408 3.63 -20.60 24.85
CA LEU A 408 3.23 -19.19 24.79
C LEU A 408 2.00 -18.86 25.65
N GLY A 409 1.41 -19.87 26.31
CA GLY A 409 0.23 -19.68 27.17
C GLY A 409 -1.04 -19.30 26.42
N LEU A 410 -1.17 -19.72 25.14
CA LEU A 410 -2.35 -19.44 24.32
C LEU A 410 -3.50 -20.38 24.72
N ASN A 411 -4.72 -19.83 24.76
CA ASN A 411 -5.92 -20.64 24.98
C ASN A 411 -6.31 -21.38 23.69
N LYS A 412 -6.14 -22.71 23.66
CA LYS A 412 -6.39 -23.54 22.49
C LYS A 412 -7.86 -23.51 22.03
N GLU A 413 -8.82 -23.23 22.90
CA GLU A 413 -10.23 -23.15 22.57
C GLU A 413 -10.51 -22.02 21.56
N ASP A 414 -9.77 -20.93 21.64
CA ASP A 414 -9.90 -19.79 20.72
C ASP A 414 -9.37 -20.09 19.31
N TYR A 415 -8.57 -21.16 19.17
CA TYR A 415 -7.93 -21.61 17.95
C TYR A 415 -8.38 -23.02 17.49
N ASP A 416 -9.45 -23.56 18.05
CA ASP A 416 -9.88 -24.93 17.75
C ASP A 416 -10.15 -25.14 16.25
N PHE A 417 -10.73 -24.13 15.57
CA PHE A 417 -10.91 -24.13 14.11
C PHE A 417 -9.57 -24.25 13.34
N TYR A 418 -8.50 -23.68 13.87
CA TYR A 418 -7.16 -23.70 13.27
C TYR A 418 -6.46 -25.04 13.53
N LEU A 419 -6.64 -25.61 14.72
CA LEU A 419 -6.17 -26.95 15.07
C LEU A 419 -6.85 -28.03 14.23
N ASP A 420 -8.12 -27.85 13.86
CA ASP A 420 -8.86 -28.77 13.00
C ASP A 420 -8.20 -28.97 11.63
N LEU A 421 -7.51 -27.97 11.10
CA LEU A 421 -6.73 -28.12 9.87
C LEU A 421 -5.62 -29.19 10.01
N ARG A 422 -5.14 -29.43 11.23
CA ARG A 422 -4.12 -30.47 11.51
C ARG A 422 -4.75 -31.80 11.87
N ARG A 423 -5.98 -31.80 12.38
CA ARG A 423 -6.75 -33.02 12.69
C ARG A 423 -7.34 -33.68 11.44
N TYR A 424 -7.76 -32.87 10.47
CA TYR A 424 -8.54 -33.31 9.31
C TYR A 424 -7.80 -33.08 7.99
N GLY A 425 -6.83 -33.93 7.68
CA GLY A 425 -6.12 -33.93 6.40
C GLY A 425 -5.00 -32.87 6.33
N SER A 426 -4.19 -32.82 7.38
CA SER A 426 -3.03 -31.93 7.44
C SER A 426 -2.10 -32.07 6.24
N VAL A 427 -1.57 -30.97 5.77
CA VAL A 427 -0.63 -30.89 4.65
C VAL A 427 0.39 -29.78 4.92
N ARG A 428 1.62 -29.98 4.43
CA ARG A 428 2.58 -28.88 4.41
C ARG A 428 2.00 -27.71 3.62
N HIS A 429 2.11 -26.50 4.15
CA HIS A 429 1.62 -25.30 3.50
C HIS A 429 2.46 -24.10 3.93
N ALA A 430 2.46 -23.08 3.11
CA ALA A 430 3.28 -21.88 3.31
C ALA A 430 2.57 -20.65 2.76
N GLY A 431 2.91 -19.51 3.31
CA GLY A 431 2.36 -18.23 2.87
C GLY A 431 3.11 -17.05 3.50
N PHE A 432 2.79 -15.86 3.00
CA PHE A 432 3.44 -14.64 3.45
C PHE A 432 2.47 -13.48 3.59
N GLY A 433 2.91 -12.42 4.26
CA GLY A 433 2.23 -11.13 4.33
C GLY A 433 3.02 -10.04 3.63
N LEU A 434 2.38 -9.30 2.73
CA LEU A 434 2.89 -8.04 2.18
C LEU A 434 2.05 -6.88 2.71
N GLY A 435 2.69 -5.95 3.42
CA GLY A 435 2.05 -4.68 3.78
C GLY A 435 1.86 -3.81 2.54
N PHE A 436 0.60 -3.55 2.17
CA PHE A 436 0.29 -2.84 0.93
C PHE A 436 0.85 -1.42 0.91
N GLU A 437 0.72 -0.69 2.00
CA GLU A 437 1.24 0.68 2.13
C GLU A 437 2.77 0.72 2.04
N ARG A 438 3.44 -0.28 2.63
CA ARG A 438 4.90 -0.39 2.54
C ARG A 438 5.34 -0.64 1.09
N CYS A 439 4.59 -1.45 0.36
CA CYS A 439 4.80 -1.66 -1.08
C CYS A 439 4.58 -0.37 -1.87
N VAL A 440 3.51 0.39 -1.60
CA VAL A 440 3.26 1.68 -2.26
C VAL A 440 4.37 2.68 -1.94
N MET A 441 4.82 2.79 -0.68
CA MET A 441 5.97 3.62 -0.32
C MET A 441 7.22 3.23 -1.11
N TYR A 442 7.49 1.95 -1.23
CA TYR A 442 8.66 1.43 -1.94
C TYR A 442 8.63 1.80 -3.43
N LEU A 443 7.49 1.63 -4.10
CA LEU A 443 7.35 1.91 -5.53
C LEU A 443 7.25 3.40 -5.87
N THR A 444 6.85 4.25 -4.93
CA THR A 444 6.71 5.70 -5.15
C THR A 444 7.86 6.52 -4.59
N GLY A 445 8.71 5.93 -3.74
CA GLY A 445 9.76 6.66 -3.02
C GLY A 445 9.24 7.54 -1.87
N MET A 446 7.94 7.44 -1.53
CA MET A 446 7.37 8.18 -0.42
C MET A 446 7.92 7.69 0.92
N SER A 447 8.40 8.60 1.75
CA SER A 447 9.10 8.27 3.01
C SER A 447 8.19 8.09 4.22
N ASN A 448 6.90 8.37 4.09
CA ASN A 448 5.96 8.31 5.21
C ASN A 448 4.65 7.62 4.82
N ILE A 449 4.25 6.62 5.60
CA ILE A 449 3.04 5.83 5.38
C ILE A 449 1.76 6.69 5.31
N ARG A 450 1.73 7.82 6.05
CA ARG A 450 0.62 8.78 6.03
C ARG A 450 0.39 9.41 4.65
N ASP A 451 1.41 9.36 3.79
CA ASP A 451 1.36 9.98 2.47
C ASP A 451 1.01 8.99 1.35
N VAL A 452 0.81 7.72 1.69
CA VAL A 452 0.32 6.69 0.75
C VAL A 452 -1.06 6.13 1.13
N LEU A 453 -1.61 6.58 2.26
CA LEU A 453 -2.97 6.32 2.69
C LEU A 453 -3.88 7.49 2.29
N PRO A 454 -5.07 7.26 1.73
CA PRO A 454 -6.03 8.33 1.44
C PRO A 454 -6.39 9.15 2.68
N PHE A 455 -6.77 8.50 3.75
CA PHE A 455 -7.11 9.06 5.05
C PHE A 455 -6.37 8.27 6.14
N PRO A 456 -5.17 8.70 6.55
CA PRO A 456 -4.34 7.93 7.47
C PRO A 456 -4.94 7.86 8.88
N ARG A 457 -4.99 6.65 9.44
CA ARG A 457 -5.33 6.39 10.84
C ARG A 457 -4.04 6.09 11.58
N THR A 458 -3.68 6.93 12.52
CA THR A 458 -2.45 6.80 13.31
C THR A 458 -2.70 7.25 14.74
N VAL A 459 -1.76 7.03 15.64
CA VAL A 459 -1.84 7.52 17.02
C VAL A 459 -2.21 9.01 17.02
N ASN A 460 -3.24 9.37 17.79
CA ASN A 460 -3.79 10.72 17.92
C ASN A 460 -4.33 11.34 16.60
N ASN A 461 -4.59 10.54 15.57
CA ASN A 461 -5.16 11.04 14.33
C ASN A 461 -6.22 10.09 13.76
N CYS A 462 -7.45 10.58 13.73
CA CYS A 462 -8.62 9.93 13.12
C CYS A 462 -9.45 10.94 12.32
N GLU A 463 -8.81 12.01 11.86
CA GLU A 463 -9.46 13.06 11.10
C GLU A 463 -9.75 12.61 9.66
N LEU A 464 -11.00 12.88 9.19
CA LEU A 464 -11.57 12.60 7.85
C LEU A 464 -11.26 11.25 7.26
#